data_66f04910f101f1673877fe4e79642b11
#
_entry.id   66f04910f101f1673877fe4e79642b11
#
_cell.length_a   1.000
_cell.length_b   1.000
_cell.length_c   1.000
_cell.angle_alpha   90.00
_cell.angle_beta   90.00
_cell.angle_gamma   90.00
#
_symmetry.space_group_name_H-M   'P 1'
#
loop_
_entity.id
_entity.type
_entity.pdbx_description
1 polymer ?
#
loop_
_entity_poly.entity_id
_entity_poly.type
_entity_poly.pdbx_seq_one_letter_code
_entity_poly.pdbx_strand_id
1 'polypeptide(L)'
;MHSKLALSTIITLAVTVLPSDARAADYHHIHLVSPDAKEAAAWYIEHMGCEDFGREGACAVGTTQFIWFEREATGPTVGSGVNHIGFSFEDLEAKMAGWQAAGLNIENAGEPIRDIPGLFKLAFLSDPWGTRIEVVEDHEYLGVHHIHLSSPDPDGTLAWYENIFGGERDSLKGRIGGLRYGGVWLLVSQLREGTLAAT
;
A
#
# COMPACT_ATOMS: atom_id res chain seq x y z
N MET A 1 -38.81 -68.51 24.55
CA MET A 1 -38.12 -67.26 25.00
C MET A 1 -37.36 -66.72 23.80
N HIS A 2 -37.88 -65.69 23.15
CA HIS A 2 -37.20 -65.05 21.99
C HIS A 2 -36.68 -63.70 22.46
N SER A 3 -35.38 -63.56 22.59
CA SER A 3 -34.71 -62.28 22.91
C SER A 3 -34.62 -61.45 21.65
N LYS A 4 -35.26 -60.25 21.65
CA LYS A 4 -35.15 -59.25 20.61
C LYS A 4 -33.92 -58.36 20.94
N LEU A 5 -32.84 -58.47 20.14
CA LEU A 5 -31.77 -57.49 20.18
C LEU A 5 -32.29 -56.21 19.49
N ALA A 6 -32.28 -55.13 20.25
CA ALA A 6 -32.49 -53.78 19.70
C ALA A 6 -31.16 -53.24 19.18
N LEU A 7 -31.08 -52.98 17.87
CA LEU A 7 -29.93 -52.37 17.25
C LEU A 7 -30.10 -50.85 17.37
N SER A 8 -29.26 -50.20 18.19
CA SER A 8 -29.27 -48.74 18.40
C SER A 8 -28.37 -48.10 17.33
N THR A 9 -28.95 -47.42 16.37
CA THR A 9 -28.21 -46.70 15.34
C THR A 9 -27.77 -45.35 15.90
N ILE A 10 -26.46 -45.18 16.11
CA ILE A 10 -25.87 -43.89 16.48
C ILE A 10 -25.68 -43.09 15.18
N ILE A 11 -26.45 -42.02 15.00
CA ILE A 11 -26.25 -41.06 13.93
C ILE A 11 -25.21 -40.05 14.40
N THR A 12 -23.98 -40.16 13.89
CA THR A 12 -22.91 -39.17 14.12
C THR A 12 -23.17 -38.00 13.15
N LEU A 13 -23.61 -36.88 13.67
CA LEU A 13 -23.74 -35.63 12.92
C LEU A 13 -22.32 -35.03 12.73
N ALA A 14 -21.74 -35.20 11.56
CA ALA A 14 -20.50 -34.52 11.20
C ALA A 14 -20.83 -33.04 10.94
N VAL A 15 -20.47 -32.15 11.88
CA VAL A 15 -20.49 -30.71 11.66
C VAL A 15 -19.29 -30.39 10.77
N THR A 16 -19.51 -30.24 9.48
CA THR A 16 -18.52 -29.62 8.59
C THR A 16 -18.49 -28.15 8.89
N VAL A 17 -17.47 -27.70 9.64
CA VAL A 17 -17.13 -26.29 9.72
C VAL A 17 -16.56 -25.95 8.34
N LEU A 18 -17.40 -25.32 7.50
CA LEU A 18 -16.89 -24.68 6.29
C LEU A 18 -15.94 -23.57 6.75
N PRO A 19 -14.75 -23.45 6.14
CA PRO A 19 -13.92 -22.30 6.40
C PRO A 19 -14.77 -21.09 6.04
N SER A 20 -14.95 -20.15 6.97
CA SER A 20 -15.48 -18.85 6.64
C SER A 20 -14.52 -18.26 5.63
N ASP A 21 -14.99 -17.91 4.44
CA ASP A 21 -14.27 -17.04 3.51
C ASP A 21 -14.17 -15.67 4.19
N ALA A 22 -13.32 -15.58 5.22
CA ALA A 22 -12.90 -14.32 5.78
C ALA A 22 -12.10 -13.64 4.68
N ARG A 23 -12.78 -12.79 3.89
CA ARG A 23 -12.10 -11.95 2.92
C ARG A 23 -11.09 -11.11 3.67
N ALA A 24 -9.88 -11.06 3.16
CA ALA A 24 -8.90 -10.11 3.64
C ALA A 24 -9.48 -8.70 3.58
N ALA A 25 -9.06 -7.84 4.48
CA ALA A 25 -9.36 -6.42 4.36
C ALA A 25 -8.80 -5.87 3.05
N ASP A 26 -9.50 -4.91 2.45
CA ASP A 26 -9.00 -4.16 1.30
C ASP A 26 -8.47 -2.79 1.75
N TYR A 27 -7.57 -2.18 0.98
CA TYR A 27 -7.19 -0.80 1.19
C TYR A 27 -8.36 0.11 0.84
N HIS A 28 -8.91 0.79 1.87
CA HIS A 28 -10.02 1.71 1.69
C HIS A 28 -9.55 3.15 1.57
N HIS A 29 -8.66 3.58 2.46
CA HIS A 29 -8.17 4.96 2.44
C HIS A 29 -6.79 5.11 3.11
N ILE A 30 -6.11 6.19 2.75
CA ILE A 30 -4.86 6.66 3.32
C ILE A 30 -5.10 8.06 3.87
N HIS A 31 -4.74 8.29 5.13
CA HIS A 31 -4.78 9.61 5.74
C HIS A 31 -3.42 10.29 5.63
N LEU A 32 -3.42 11.52 5.17
CA LEU A 32 -2.27 12.40 5.08
C LEU A 32 -2.56 13.72 5.80
N VAL A 33 -1.56 14.56 5.92
CA VAL A 33 -1.72 15.91 6.50
C VAL A 33 -1.12 16.94 5.56
N SER A 34 -1.76 18.11 5.53
CA SER A 34 -1.31 19.28 4.81
C SER A 34 -1.91 20.51 5.49
N PRO A 35 -1.24 21.66 5.52
CA PRO A 35 -1.87 22.91 5.98
C PRO A 35 -3.05 23.35 5.12
N ASP A 36 -3.11 22.91 3.85
CA ASP A 36 -4.25 23.10 2.94
C ASP A 36 -4.61 21.75 2.29
N ALA A 37 -5.65 21.12 2.81
CA ALA A 37 -6.11 19.82 2.32
C ALA A 37 -6.65 19.87 0.89
N LYS A 38 -7.21 21.02 0.47
CA LYS A 38 -7.74 21.21 -0.88
C LYS A 38 -6.61 21.35 -1.90
N GLU A 39 -5.57 22.12 -1.57
CA GLU A 39 -4.37 22.22 -2.41
C GLU A 39 -3.69 20.87 -2.55
N ALA A 40 -3.61 20.09 -1.47
CA ALA A 40 -3.03 18.75 -1.50
C ALA A 40 -3.82 17.80 -2.40
N ALA A 41 -5.13 17.75 -2.28
CA ALA A 41 -5.97 16.94 -3.17
C ALA A 41 -5.80 17.35 -4.63
N ALA A 42 -5.76 18.65 -4.93
CA ALA A 42 -5.55 19.15 -6.30
C ALA A 42 -4.19 18.74 -6.86
N TRP A 43 -3.12 18.77 -6.06
CA TRP A 43 -1.79 18.32 -6.47
C TRP A 43 -1.77 16.82 -6.83
N TYR A 44 -2.42 15.97 -6.03
CA TYR A 44 -2.51 14.54 -6.33
C TYR A 44 -3.39 14.24 -7.55
N ILE A 45 -4.44 15.04 -7.78
CA ILE A 45 -5.28 14.95 -9.00
C ILE A 45 -4.42 15.29 -10.22
N GLU A 46 -3.65 16.37 -10.18
CA GLU A 46 -2.83 16.81 -11.29
C GLU A 46 -1.68 15.83 -11.61
N HIS A 47 -1.02 15.31 -10.58
CA HIS A 47 0.25 14.61 -10.78
C HIS A 47 0.18 13.10 -10.59
N MET A 48 -0.66 12.60 -9.68
CA MET A 48 -0.64 11.18 -9.29
C MET A 48 -1.78 10.35 -9.90
N GLY A 49 -2.60 10.93 -10.77
CA GLY A 49 -3.73 10.23 -11.39
C GLY A 49 -4.88 9.99 -10.43
N CYS A 50 -4.98 10.82 -9.40
CA CYS A 50 -6.09 10.83 -8.47
C CYS A 50 -7.32 11.47 -9.11
N GLU A 51 -8.51 10.97 -8.82
CA GLU A 51 -9.78 11.50 -9.34
C GLU A 51 -10.57 12.18 -8.23
N ASP A 52 -11.18 13.33 -8.55
CA ASP A 52 -12.11 14.00 -7.65
C ASP A 52 -13.43 13.21 -7.58
N PHE A 53 -13.85 12.86 -6.37
CA PHE A 53 -15.12 12.18 -6.14
C PHE A 53 -16.14 13.06 -5.37
N GLY A 54 -15.92 14.38 -5.34
CA GLY A 54 -16.84 15.37 -4.76
C GLY A 54 -16.70 15.58 -3.25
N ARG A 55 -15.57 15.18 -2.66
CA ARG A 55 -15.22 15.46 -1.27
C ARG A 55 -14.03 16.40 -1.20
N GLU A 56 -14.23 17.58 -0.61
CA GLU A 56 -13.14 18.54 -0.40
C GLU A 56 -12.02 17.94 0.47
N GLY A 57 -10.76 18.21 0.10
CA GLY A 57 -9.58 17.66 0.78
C GLY A 57 -9.41 16.16 0.62
N ALA A 58 -9.95 15.58 -0.44
CA ALA A 58 -9.81 14.17 -0.76
C ALA A 58 -9.84 13.92 -2.26
N CYS A 59 -9.22 12.81 -2.68
CA CYS A 59 -9.32 12.26 -4.03
C CYS A 59 -9.17 10.73 -3.99
N ALA A 60 -9.37 10.03 -5.09
CA ALA A 60 -9.27 8.58 -5.14
C ALA A 60 -8.43 8.09 -6.33
N VAL A 61 -7.68 7.00 -6.12
CA VAL A 61 -7.05 6.22 -7.19
C VAL A 61 -7.68 4.83 -7.18
N GLY A 62 -8.49 4.53 -8.18
CA GLY A 62 -9.33 3.34 -8.17
C GLY A 62 -10.27 3.33 -6.96
N THR A 63 -10.16 2.33 -6.10
CA THR A 63 -10.98 2.20 -4.89
C THR A 63 -10.33 2.80 -3.64
N THR A 64 -9.07 3.21 -3.71
CA THR A 64 -8.33 3.76 -2.56
C THR A 64 -8.47 5.27 -2.49
N GLN A 65 -9.03 5.78 -1.40
CA GLN A 65 -9.18 7.21 -1.16
C GLN A 65 -7.92 7.77 -0.49
N PHE A 66 -7.55 8.99 -0.85
CA PHE A 66 -6.57 9.83 -0.17
C PHE A 66 -7.32 10.96 0.50
N ILE A 67 -7.12 11.13 1.81
CA ILE A 67 -7.86 12.09 2.64
C ILE A 67 -6.85 12.91 3.42
N TRP A 68 -6.88 14.23 3.26
CA TRP A 68 -6.00 15.14 3.99
C TRP A 68 -6.72 15.78 5.18
N PHE A 69 -6.00 15.84 6.30
CA PHE A 69 -6.39 16.64 7.45
C PHE A 69 -5.60 17.95 7.45
N GLU A 70 -6.29 19.06 7.66
CA GLU A 70 -5.68 20.40 7.71
C GLU A 70 -4.86 20.56 8.99
N ARG A 71 -3.58 20.30 8.87
CA ARG A 71 -2.57 20.58 9.90
C ARG A 71 -1.18 20.49 9.30
N GLU A 72 -0.22 21.15 9.97
CA GLU A 72 1.19 21.05 9.62
C GLU A 72 1.70 19.60 9.77
N ALA A 73 2.51 19.16 8.81
CA ALA A 73 3.25 17.92 8.93
C ALA A 73 4.33 18.07 10.01
N THR A 74 4.50 17.05 10.84
CA THR A 74 5.56 17.03 11.89
C THR A 74 6.93 16.65 11.34
N GLY A 75 6.98 16.14 10.12
CA GLY A 75 8.19 15.75 9.39
C GLY A 75 7.86 14.95 8.14
N PRO A 76 8.88 14.61 7.33
CA PRO A 76 8.70 13.77 6.15
C PRO A 76 8.38 12.32 6.53
N THR A 77 7.81 11.57 5.58
CA THR A 77 7.55 10.13 5.78
C THR A 77 8.85 9.32 5.87
N VAL A 78 9.93 9.78 5.23
CA VAL A 78 11.26 9.16 5.38
C VAL A 78 11.71 9.23 6.84
N GLY A 79 12.02 8.08 7.42
CA GLY A 79 12.40 7.96 8.82
C GLY A 79 11.23 7.71 9.78
N SER A 80 9.99 7.66 9.26
CA SER A 80 8.81 7.23 10.02
C SER A 80 8.48 5.75 9.78
N GLY A 81 7.46 5.24 10.47
CA GLY A 81 6.95 3.88 10.29
C GLY A 81 6.40 3.62 8.89
N VAL A 82 5.82 4.64 8.23
CA VAL A 82 5.44 4.59 6.80
C VAL A 82 6.51 5.33 6.01
N ASN A 83 7.37 4.61 5.29
CA ASN A 83 8.48 5.20 4.55
C ASN A 83 8.02 5.93 3.29
N HIS A 84 7.17 5.29 2.49
CA HIS A 84 6.63 5.84 1.26
C HIS A 84 5.35 5.15 0.81
N ILE A 85 4.67 5.79 -0.14
CA ILE A 85 3.51 5.27 -0.86
C ILE A 85 3.95 5.03 -2.30
N GLY A 86 3.63 3.86 -2.86
CA GLY A 86 3.94 3.49 -4.23
C GLY A 86 2.77 3.71 -5.18
N PHE A 87 3.05 4.27 -6.35
CA PHE A 87 2.10 4.38 -7.47
C PHE A 87 2.69 3.72 -8.70
N SER A 88 1.87 3.03 -9.48
CA SER A 88 2.28 2.45 -10.75
C SER A 88 1.58 3.12 -11.92
N PHE A 89 2.37 3.39 -12.96
CA PHE A 89 1.93 4.03 -14.21
C PHE A 89 2.31 3.14 -15.40
N GLU A 90 1.55 3.28 -16.49
CA GLU A 90 1.82 2.52 -17.74
C GLU A 90 3.12 2.94 -18.44
N ASP A 91 3.48 4.24 -18.33
CA ASP A 91 4.66 4.83 -18.97
C ASP A 91 5.33 5.79 -17.99
N LEU A 92 6.31 5.28 -17.24
CA LEU A 92 7.02 6.06 -16.24
C LEU A 92 7.91 7.15 -16.87
N GLU A 93 8.44 6.91 -18.06
CA GLU A 93 9.31 7.88 -18.75
C GLU A 93 8.50 9.10 -19.18
N ALA A 94 7.31 8.89 -19.78
CA ALA A 94 6.41 9.99 -20.14
C ALA A 94 5.94 10.79 -18.92
N LYS A 95 5.59 10.11 -17.82
CA LYS A 95 5.23 10.76 -16.54
C LYS A 95 6.39 11.57 -15.99
N MET A 96 7.59 10.98 -15.95
CA MET A 96 8.80 11.64 -15.43
C MET A 96 9.12 12.93 -16.19
N ALA A 97 9.03 12.93 -17.52
CA ALA A 97 9.23 14.11 -18.32
C ALA A 97 8.25 15.25 -17.97
N GLY A 98 6.98 14.90 -17.73
CA GLY A 98 5.96 15.84 -17.28
C GLY A 98 6.25 16.42 -15.90
N TRP A 99 6.62 15.59 -14.95
CA TRP A 99 6.96 16.00 -13.57
C TRP A 99 8.22 16.88 -13.51
N GLN A 100 9.25 16.56 -14.31
CA GLN A 100 10.44 17.41 -14.44
C GLN A 100 10.08 18.79 -15.01
N ALA A 101 9.24 18.83 -16.05
CA ALA A 101 8.79 20.08 -16.64
C ALA A 101 7.93 20.92 -15.66
N ALA A 102 7.15 20.27 -14.79
CA ALA A 102 6.36 20.90 -13.75
C ALA A 102 7.20 21.30 -12.51
N GLY A 103 8.49 20.89 -12.45
CA GLY A 103 9.39 21.26 -11.36
C GLY A 103 9.15 20.50 -10.04
N LEU A 104 8.63 19.26 -10.10
CA LEU A 104 8.40 18.45 -8.92
C LEU A 104 9.74 18.09 -8.24
N ASN A 105 9.66 17.84 -6.93
CA ASN A 105 10.84 17.44 -6.12
C ASN A 105 11.17 15.96 -6.36
N ILE A 106 12.00 15.70 -7.39
CA ILE A 106 12.39 14.37 -7.83
C ILE A 106 13.77 14.02 -7.27
N GLU A 107 13.91 12.83 -6.67
CA GLU A 107 15.20 12.33 -6.21
C GLU A 107 16.10 12.00 -7.43
N ASN A 108 17.38 12.35 -7.35
CA ASN A 108 18.36 12.13 -8.43
C ASN A 108 17.89 12.68 -9.78
N ALA A 109 17.42 13.92 -9.83
CA ALA A 109 16.79 14.53 -11.01
C ALA A 109 17.61 14.46 -12.33
N GLY A 110 18.92 14.22 -12.26
CA GLY A 110 19.78 13.98 -13.43
C GLY A 110 19.62 12.59 -14.06
N GLU A 111 19.31 11.57 -13.25
CA GLU A 111 19.06 10.19 -13.67
C GLU A 111 18.03 9.57 -12.73
N PRO A 112 16.75 10.01 -12.80
CA PRO A 112 15.76 9.67 -11.77
C PRO A 112 15.25 8.23 -11.89
N ILE A 113 15.14 7.69 -13.10
CA ILE A 113 14.59 6.35 -13.34
C ILE A 113 15.69 5.31 -13.20
N ARG A 114 15.43 4.30 -12.37
CA ARG A 114 16.27 3.11 -12.22
C ARG A 114 15.52 1.91 -12.77
N ASP A 115 16.10 1.21 -13.71
CA ASP A 115 15.61 -0.08 -14.16
C ASP A 115 16.19 -1.17 -13.26
N ILE A 116 15.33 -1.91 -12.55
CA ILE A 116 15.75 -3.01 -11.68
C ILE A 116 15.42 -4.33 -12.39
N PRO A 117 16.43 -5.02 -12.96
CA PRO A 117 16.19 -6.26 -13.69
C PRO A 117 15.41 -7.29 -12.89
N GLY A 118 14.31 -7.79 -13.46
CA GLY A 118 13.42 -8.76 -12.84
C GLY A 118 12.49 -8.16 -11.77
N LEU A 119 12.38 -6.85 -11.72
CA LEU A 119 11.40 -6.14 -10.91
C LEU A 119 10.60 -5.16 -11.82
N PHE A 120 10.97 -3.90 -11.87
CA PHE A 120 10.36 -2.86 -12.70
C PHE A 120 11.28 -1.62 -12.75
N LYS A 121 10.97 -0.68 -13.62
CA LYS A 121 11.52 0.67 -13.56
C LYS A 121 10.88 1.40 -12.38
N LEU A 122 11.68 2.18 -11.65
CA LEU A 122 11.20 2.97 -10.52
C LEU A 122 11.94 4.31 -10.38
N ALA A 123 11.27 5.25 -9.73
CA ALA A 123 11.85 6.51 -9.31
C ALA A 123 11.20 6.97 -8.00
N PHE A 124 11.79 7.99 -7.37
CA PHE A 124 11.24 8.61 -6.17
C PHE A 124 11.06 10.11 -6.37
N LEU A 125 9.99 10.61 -5.79
CA LEU A 125 9.73 12.04 -5.65
C LEU A 125 9.09 12.31 -4.28
N SER A 126 8.97 13.56 -3.91
CA SER A 126 8.23 13.96 -2.71
C SER A 126 7.16 14.97 -3.06
N ASP A 127 6.02 14.85 -2.40
CA ASP A 127 5.00 15.90 -2.43
C ASP A 127 5.50 17.15 -1.67
N PRO A 128 4.83 18.32 -1.80
CA PRO A 128 5.22 19.54 -1.09
C PRO A 128 5.17 19.44 0.43
N TRP A 129 4.47 18.46 0.98
CA TRP A 129 4.24 18.31 2.43
C TRP A 129 5.08 17.22 3.08
N GLY A 130 6.00 16.60 2.31
CA GLY A 130 7.01 15.67 2.83
C GLY A 130 6.63 14.19 2.69
N THR A 131 5.56 13.85 1.98
CA THR A 131 5.28 12.45 1.64
C THR A 131 6.24 11.99 0.55
N ARG A 132 7.05 10.99 0.83
CA ARG A 132 7.85 10.32 -0.18
C ARG A 132 6.98 9.40 -1.01
N ILE A 133 7.10 9.49 -2.32
CA ILE A 133 6.33 8.71 -3.28
C ILE A 133 7.30 7.89 -4.14
N GLU A 134 7.13 6.58 -4.17
CA GLU A 134 7.76 5.72 -5.17
C GLU A 134 6.85 5.61 -6.38
N VAL A 135 7.38 5.84 -7.55
CA VAL A 135 6.66 5.69 -8.81
C VAL A 135 7.31 4.57 -9.61
N VAL A 136 6.50 3.63 -10.07
CA VAL A 136 6.98 2.42 -10.75
C VAL A 136 6.27 2.23 -12.09
N GLU A 137 6.85 1.41 -12.97
CA GLU A 137 6.23 0.91 -14.19
C GLU A 137 5.98 -0.58 -14.01
N ASP A 138 4.83 -0.91 -13.40
CA ASP A 138 4.37 -2.28 -13.22
C ASP A 138 2.96 -2.44 -13.77
N HIS A 139 2.85 -3.01 -14.96
CA HIS A 139 1.58 -3.15 -15.67
C HIS A 139 0.63 -4.19 -15.04
N GLU A 140 1.10 -4.97 -14.07
CA GLU A 140 0.26 -5.91 -13.34
C GLU A 140 -0.57 -5.21 -12.25
N TYR A 141 -0.02 -4.14 -11.65
CA TYR A 141 -0.63 -3.43 -10.51
C TYR A 141 -0.65 -1.92 -10.74
N LEU A 142 -1.50 -1.45 -11.67
CA LEU A 142 -1.63 -0.01 -11.96
C LEU A 142 -2.38 0.74 -10.84
N GLY A 143 -2.06 2.01 -10.67
CA GLY A 143 -2.66 2.88 -9.66
C GLY A 143 -1.91 2.84 -8.33
N VAL A 144 -2.61 2.72 -7.19
CA VAL A 144 -1.93 2.53 -5.89
C VAL A 144 -1.28 1.16 -5.88
N HIS A 145 0.05 1.15 -5.84
CA HIS A 145 0.85 -0.07 -5.99
C HIS A 145 1.19 -0.69 -4.64
N HIS A 146 1.70 0.10 -3.71
CA HIS A 146 2.08 -0.41 -2.38
C HIS A 146 2.15 0.68 -1.31
N ILE A 147 2.06 0.22 -0.06
CA ILE A 147 2.46 1.00 1.11
C ILE A 147 3.71 0.34 1.68
N HIS A 148 4.79 1.10 1.84
CA HIS A 148 6.06 0.58 2.33
C HIS A 148 6.33 1.04 3.77
N LEU A 149 6.34 0.08 4.67
CA LEU A 149 6.66 0.29 6.08
C LEU A 149 8.14 0.09 6.34
N SER A 150 8.64 0.76 7.38
CA SER A 150 9.93 0.46 8.00
C SER A 150 9.72 -0.10 9.38
N SER A 151 10.32 -1.25 9.69
CA SER A 151 10.17 -1.92 10.98
C SER A 151 11.51 -2.50 11.47
N PRO A 152 11.77 -2.49 12.78
CA PRO A 152 12.91 -3.23 13.33
C PRO A 152 12.76 -4.75 13.21
N ASP A 153 11.53 -5.24 12.99
CA ASP A 153 11.19 -6.66 12.77
C ASP A 153 10.20 -6.77 11.59
N PRO A 154 10.67 -6.80 10.35
CA PRO A 154 9.81 -6.89 9.17
C PRO A 154 8.91 -8.14 9.14
N ASP A 155 9.45 -9.29 9.48
CA ASP A 155 8.70 -10.56 9.45
C ASP A 155 7.61 -10.59 10.52
N GLY A 156 7.92 -10.15 11.73
CA GLY A 156 6.95 -10.03 12.82
C GLY A 156 5.87 -9.01 12.50
N THR A 157 6.22 -7.89 11.84
CA THR A 157 5.26 -6.89 11.38
C THR A 157 4.31 -7.47 10.34
N LEU A 158 4.82 -8.14 9.31
CA LEU A 158 3.98 -8.80 8.30
C LEU A 158 3.08 -9.87 8.93
N ALA A 159 3.61 -10.69 9.85
CA ALA A 159 2.82 -11.71 10.54
C ALA A 159 1.69 -11.09 11.38
N TRP A 160 1.93 -9.94 12.01
CA TRP A 160 0.91 -9.22 12.76
C TRP A 160 -0.23 -8.71 11.85
N TYR A 161 0.12 -8.07 10.72
CA TYR A 161 -0.87 -7.60 9.75
C TYR A 161 -1.69 -8.75 9.15
N GLU A 162 -1.02 -9.85 8.78
CA GLU A 162 -1.66 -11.06 8.26
C GLU A 162 -2.66 -11.66 9.26
N ASN A 163 -2.28 -11.73 10.54
CA ASN A 163 -3.14 -12.29 11.59
C ASN A 163 -4.38 -11.41 11.88
N ILE A 164 -4.27 -10.08 11.78
CA ILE A 164 -5.35 -9.16 12.15
C ILE A 164 -6.26 -8.85 10.95
N PHE A 165 -5.68 -8.61 9.78
CA PHE A 165 -6.40 -8.14 8.61
C PHE A 165 -6.47 -9.17 7.48
N GLY A 166 -5.83 -10.31 7.64
CA GLY A 166 -5.66 -11.27 6.56
C GLY A 166 -4.65 -10.78 5.53
N GLY A 167 -4.96 -10.98 4.26
CA GLY A 167 -4.06 -10.69 3.15
C GLY A 167 -3.37 -11.95 2.66
N GLU A 168 -2.90 -11.90 1.43
CA GLU A 168 -2.18 -12.99 0.81
C GLU A 168 -0.68 -12.80 0.98
N ARG A 169 -0.04 -13.69 1.75
CA ARG A 169 1.42 -13.69 1.90
C ARG A 169 2.05 -14.13 0.59
N ASP A 170 2.76 -13.23 -0.06
CA ASP A 170 3.35 -13.49 -1.37
C ASP A 170 4.65 -12.70 -1.55
N SER A 171 5.23 -12.77 -2.73
CA SER A 171 6.47 -12.08 -3.09
C SER A 171 6.27 -11.29 -4.37
N LEU A 172 6.28 -9.95 -4.25
CA LEU A 172 6.20 -9.04 -5.39
C LEU A 172 7.32 -9.35 -6.37
N LYS A 173 6.92 -9.77 -7.59
CA LYS A 173 7.83 -10.26 -8.66
C LYS A 173 8.80 -11.37 -8.20
N GLY A 174 8.42 -12.15 -7.18
CA GLY A 174 9.26 -13.20 -6.62
C GLY A 174 10.50 -12.69 -5.87
N ARG A 175 10.56 -11.40 -5.49
CA ARG A 175 11.76 -10.74 -4.92
C ARG A 175 11.54 -10.00 -3.62
N ILE A 176 10.38 -9.38 -3.45
CA ILE A 176 10.10 -8.57 -2.26
C ILE A 176 8.92 -9.19 -1.53
N GLY A 177 9.19 -9.81 -0.39
CA GLY A 177 8.14 -10.40 0.45
C GLY A 177 7.20 -9.34 1.00
N GLY A 178 5.89 -9.65 1.01
CA GLY A 178 4.86 -8.74 1.48
C GLY A 178 3.52 -9.41 1.70
N LEU A 179 2.51 -8.60 1.95
CA LEU A 179 1.11 -9.01 1.97
C LEU A 179 0.38 -8.32 0.84
N ARG A 180 -0.44 -9.04 0.12
CA ARG A 180 -1.27 -8.51 -0.94
C ARG A 180 -2.72 -8.36 -0.46
N TYR A 181 -3.26 -7.16 -0.62
CA TYR A 181 -4.66 -6.81 -0.35
C TYR A 181 -5.30 -6.35 -1.66
N GLY A 182 -5.93 -7.28 -2.38
CA GLY A 182 -6.39 -7.00 -3.74
C GLY A 182 -5.23 -6.65 -4.68
N GLY A 183 -5.24 -5.44 -5.22
CA GLY A 183 -4.18 -4.93 -6.10
C GLY A 183 -3.08 -4.14 -5.39
N VAL A 184 -3.14 -3.98 -4.06
CA VAL A 184 -2.20 -3.14 -3.29
C VAL A 184 -1.34 -4.01 -2.38
N TRP A 185 -0.03 -3.77 -2.40
CA TRP A 185 0.93 -4.46 -1.55
C TRP A 185 1.20 -3.71 -0.25
N LEU A 186 1.32 -4.45 0.85
CA LEU A 186 1.99 -4.00 2.06
C LEU A 186 3.38 -4.59 2.08
N LEU A 187 4.38 -3.74 1.90
CA LEU A 187 5.79 -4.12 1.94
C LEU A 187 6.41 -3.62 3.24
N VAL A 188 7.35 -4.37 3.78
CA VAL A 188 8.05 -3.98 5.02
C VAL A 188 9.55 -4.18 4.83
N SER A 189 10.32 -3.13 5.06
CA SER A 189 11.78 -3.18 5.07
C SER A 189 12.35 -3.04 6.47
N GLN A 190 13.58 -3.53 6.63
CA GLN A 190 14.34 -3.33 7.87
C GLN A 190 14.54 -1.84 8.13
N LEU A 191 14.12 -1.38 9.29
CA LEU A 191 14.43 -0.05 9.78
C LEU A 191 15.95 0.06 9.98
N ARG A 192 16.54 1.10 9.41
CA ARG A 192 17.97 1.41 9.62
C ARG A 192 18.13 2.13 10.94
N GLU A 193 19.15 1.73 11.74
CA GLU A 193 19.48 2.44 12.97
C GLU A 193 19.64 3.94 12.74
N GLY A 194 19.07 4.75 13.61
CA GLY A 194 19.12 6.21 13.53
C GLY A 194 18.06 6.89 12.65
N THR A 195 17.11 6.12 12.08
CA THR A 195 16.06 6.66 11.20
C THR A 195 14.71 6.89 11.86
N LEU A 196 14.52 6.57 13.13
CA LEU A 196 13.32 7.00 13.85
C LEU A 196 13.46 8.48 14.19
N ALA A 197 12.90 9.35 13.36
CA ALA A 197 12.52 10.66 13.86
C ALA A 197 11.47 10.44 14.97
N ALA A 198 11.66 11.09 16.10
CA ALA A 198 10.69 11.06 17.18
C ALA A 198 9.32 11.47 16.62
N THR A 199 8.34 10.59 16.76
CA THR A 199 6.93 10.89 16.52
C THR A 199 6.41 11.88 17.53
#